data_b620e52b3c252424f6a1ee79a51e1eea
#
_entry.id   b620e52b3c252424f6a1ee79a51e1eea
#
_cell.length_a   1.000
_cell.length_b   1.000
_cell.length_c   1.000
_cell.angle_alpha   90.00
_cell.angle_beta   90.00
_cell.angle_gamma   90.00
#
_symmetry.space_group_name_H-M   'P 1'
#
loop_
_entity.id
_entity.type
_entity.pdbx_description
1 polymer ?
#
loop_
_entity_poly.entity_id
_entity_poly.type
_entity_poly.pdbx_seq_one_letter_code
_entity_poly.pdbx_strand_id
1 'polypeptide(L)'
;MKAITTTKKSLLKIHDQYRERVNSCLDSFLSSIPSCPNFDLELRDVMKYSVLSEGKRFRPILTYTVASLYGSEIEKADSCASAIELIHIYSLI
;
A
#
# COMPACT_ATOMS: atom_id res chain seq x y z
N MET A 1 4.58 -32.52 -2.89
CA MET A 1 3.74 -31.79 -1.95
C MET A 1 4.51 -30.82 -1.09
N LYS A 2 5.69 -31.17 -0.61
CA LYS A 2 6.51 -30.21 0.18
C LYS A 2 6.85 -28.95 -0.62
N ALA A 3 7.12 -29.06 -1.92
CA ALA A 3 7.45 -27.92 -2.78
C ALA A 3 6.28 -26.93 -2.90
N ILE A 4 5.04 -27.44 -3.03
CA ILE A 4 3.85 -26.60 -3.14
C ILE A 4 3.59 -25.85 -1.82
N THR A 5 3.74 -26.52 -0.69
CA THR A 5 3.57 -25.92 0.63
C THR A 5 4.63 -24.84 0.87
N THR A 6 5.89 -25.10 0.50
CA THR A 6 6.97 -24.14 0.63
C THR A 6 6.72 -22.91 -0.25
N THR A 7 6.29 -23.14 -1.50
CA THR A 7 5.95 -22.04 -2.42
C THR A 7 4.81 -21.19 -1.88
N LYS A 8 3.77 -21.80 -1.34
CA LYS A 8 2.65 -21.09 -0.75
C LYS A 8 3.09 -20.23 0.43
N LYS A 9 3.94 -20.76 1.32
CA LYS A 9 4.48 -20.01 2.44
C LYS A 9 5.33 -18.83 1.98
N SER A 10 6.14 -19.04 0.95
CA SER A 10 6.96 -17.96 0.37
C SER A 10 6.11 -16.87 -0.24
N LEU A 11 5.05 -17.22 -0.94
CA LEU A 11 4.13 -16.25 -1.53
C LEU A 11 3.39 -15.45 -0.47
N LEU A 12 2.94 -16.08 0.61
CA LEU A 12 2.27 -15.40 1.71
C LEU A 12 3.22 -14.42 2.41
N LYS A 13 4.48 -14.81 2.56
CA LYS A 13 5.50 -13.96 3.17
C LYS A 13 5.76 -12.72 2.31
N ILE A 14 5.88 -12.90 1.00
CA ILE A 14 6.07 -11.79 0.06
C ILE A 14 4.86 -10.87 0.07
N HIS A 15 3.66 -11.43 0.08
CA HIS A 15 2.41 -10.69 0.16
C HIS A 15 2.40 -9.80 1.41
N ASP A 16 2.74 -10.36 2.56
CA ASP A 16 2.76 -9.62 3.82
C ASP A 16 3.81 -8.51 3.80
N GLN A 17 4.98 -8.77 3.24
CA GLN A 17 6.05 -7.77 3.11
C GLN A 17 5.61 -6.58 2.26
N TYR A 18 4.99 -6.84 1.12
CA TYR A 18 4.50 -5.77 0.24
C TYR A 18 3.36 -5.00 0.89
N ARG A 19 2.48 -5.69 1.59
CA ARG A 19 1.37 -5.06 2.31
C ARG A 19 1.89 -4.10 3.38
N GLU A 20 2.83 -4.54 4.20
CA GLU A 20 3.44 -3.69 5.21
C GLU A 20 4.16 -2.50 4.60
N ARG A 21 4.85 -2.73 3.49
CA ARG A 21 5.57 -1.67 2.81
C ARG A 21 4.63 -0.58 2.29
N VAL A 22 3.56 -0.96 1.61
CA VAL A 22 2.61 0.02 1.09
C VAL A 22 1.86 0.72 2.22
N ASN A 23 1.55 0.02 3.30
CA ASN A 23 0.91 0.63 4.46
C ASN A 23 1.81 1.69 5.10
N SER A 24 3.11 1.42 5.20
CA SER A 24 4.08 2.40 5.70
C SER A 24 4.18 3.62 4.78
N CYS A 25 4.20 3.40 3.47
CA CYS A 25 4.23 4.49 2.49
C CYS A 25 2.98 5.36 2.56
N LEU A 26 1.81 4.73 2.69
CA LEU A 26 0.55 5.45 2.82
C LEU A 26 0.51 6.28 4.10
N ASP A 27 0.95 5.71 5.22
CA ASP A 27 1.00 6.42 6.49
C ASP A 27 1.94 7.62 6.42
N SER A 28 3.12 7.44 5.86
CA SER A 28 4.10 8.52 5.69
C SER A 28 3.55 9.64 4.82
N PHE A 29 2.90 9.27 3.72
CA PHE A 29 2.32 10.25 2.80
C PHE A 29 1.24 11.08 3.50
N LEU A 30 0.31 10.42 4.19
CA LEU A 30 -0.78 11.09 4.88
C LEU A 30 -0.29 11.96 6.03
N SER A 31 0.76 11.53 6.71
CA SER A 31 1.37 12.30 7.79
C SER A 31 2.12 13.53 7.28
N SER A 32 2.57 13.50 6.02
CA SER A 32 3.30 14.62 5.41
C SER A 32 2.39 15.71 4.85
N ILE A 33 1.08 15.47 4.79
CA ILE A 33 0.14 16.49 4.31
C ILE A 33 0.18 17.69 5.25
N PRO A 34 0.54 18.88 4.75
CA PRO A 34 0.62 20.06 5.62
C PRO A 34 -0.76 20.43 6.13
N SER A 35 -0.80 20.91 7.36
CA SER A 35 -2.04 21.44 7.91
C SER A 35 -2.37 22.75 7.20
N CYS A 36 -3.45 22.74 6.43
CA CYS A 36 -3.96 23.93 5.77
C CYS A 36 -4.86 24.66 6.76
N PRO A 37 -4.81 26.02 6.82
CA PRO A 37 -5.69 26.74 7.74
C PRO A 37 -7.17 26.47 7.55
N ASN A 38 -7.55 26.00 6.36
CA ASN A 38 -8.93 25.67 6.00
C ASN A 38 -9.25 24.19 6.10
N PHE A 39 -8.27 23.36 6.54
CA PHE A 39 -8.48 21.93 6.73
C PHE A 39 -8.39 21.61 8.20
N ASP A 40 -9.46 21.05 8.73
CA ASP A 40 -9.47 20.55 10.10
C ASP A 40 -8.52 19.36 10.26
N LEU A 41 -7.86 19.30 11.40
CA LEU A 41 -7.07 18.14 11.78
C LEU A 41 -7.92 16.87 11.73
N GLU A 42 -9.21 17.00 12.01
CA GLU A 42 -10.17 15.89 11.95
C GLU A 42 -10.26 15.27 10.56
N LEU A 43 -10.21 16.11 9.50
CA LEU A 43 -10.27 15.59 8.14
C LEU A 43 -9.07 14.69 7.83
N ARG A 44 -7.87 15.10 8.26
CA ARG A 44 -6.67 14.26 8.10
C ARG A 44 -6.82 12.95 8.84
N ASP A 45 -7.33 12.97 10.06
CA ASP A 45 -7.53 11.78 10.87
C ASP A 45 -8.55 10.84 10.22
N VAL A 46 -9.63 11.38 9.68
CA VAL A 46 -10.63 10.60 8.96
C VAL A 46 -10.02 9.96 7.71
N MET A 47 -9.22 10.72 6.96
CA MET A 47 -8.53 10.20 5.78
C MET A 47 -7.57 9.07 6.15
N LYS A 48 -6.78 9.27 7.21
CA LYS A 48 -5.88 8.22 7.71
C LYS A 48 -6.65 6.98 8.13
N TYR A 49 -7.74 7.15 8.85
CA TYR A 49 -8.56 6.03 9.27
C TYR A 49 -9.10 5.25 8.08
N SER A 50 -9.62 5.95 7.07
CA SER A 50 -10.19 5.33 5.88
C SER A 50 -9.12 4.60 5.07
N VAL A 51 -7.95 5.20 4.91
CA VAL A 51 -6.87 4.64 4.09
C VAL A 51 -6.18 3.48 4.81
N LEU A 52 -5.93 3.63 6.12
CA LEU A 52 -5.17 2.64 6.89
C LEU A 52 -6.05 1.56 7.52
N SER A 53 -7.39 1.67 7.38
CA SER A 53 -8.28 0.61 7.83
C SER A 53 -8.05 -0.65 6.99
N GLU A 54 -8.54 -1.77 7.47
CA GLU A 54 -8.27 -3.06 6.86
C GLU A 54 -8.60 -3.10 5.38
N GLY A 55 -7.60 -3.45 4.57
CA GLY A 55 -7.72 -3.68 3.14
C GLY A 55 -6.74 -4.75 2.72
N LYS A 56 -7.09 -5.52 1.69
CA LYS A 56 -6.26 -6.61 1.22
C LYS A 56 -5.04 -6.14 0.43
N ARG A 57 -5.09 -4.90 -0.07
CA ARG A 57 -3.98 -4.27 -0.79
C ARG A 57 -3.55 -5.04 -2.04
N PHE A 58 -4.49 -5.68 -2.74
CA PHE A 58 -4.18 -6.48 -3.92
C PHE A 58 -3.54 -5.67 -5.05
N ARG A 59 -4.05 -4.48 -5.31
CA ARG A 59 -3.55 -3.65 -6.41
C ARG A 59 -2.11 -3.21 -6.20
N PRO A 60 -1.74 -2.66 -5.03
CA PRO A 60 -0.34 -2.32 -4.79
C PRO A 60 0.57 -3.55 -4.75
N ILE A 61 0.12 -4.68 -4.22
CA ILE A 61 0.90 -5.91 -4.20
C ILE A 61 1.19 -6.37 -5.63
N LEU A 62 0.19 -6.30 -6.50
CA LEU A 62 0.37 -6.62 -7.92
C LEU A 62 1.37 -5.67 -8.57
N THR A 63 1.31 -4.38 -8.24
CA THR A 63 2.25 -3.37 -8.74
C THR A 63 3.69 -3.72 -8.36
N TYR A 64 3.94 -4.07 -7.10
CA TYR A 64 5.26 -4.48 -6.64
C TYR A 64 5.72 -5.75 -7.34
N THR A 65 4.83 -6.70 -7.51
CA THR A 65 5.15 -7.97 -8.15
C THR A 65 5.59 -7.76 -9.60
N VAL A 66 4.84 -6.96 -10.35
CA VAL A 66 5.17 -6.66 -11.74
C VAL A 66 6.49 -5.90 -11.82
N ALA A 67 6.69 -4.91 -10.96
CA ALA A 67 7.95 -4.16 -10.91
C ALA A 67 9.13 -5.09 -10.63
N SER A 68 8.97 -6.03 -9.73
CA SER A 68 9.99 -7.02 -9.41
C SER A 68 10.34 -7.88 -10.62
N LEU A 69 9.34 -8.29 -11.40
CA LEU A 69 9.56 -9.11 -12.60
C LEU A 69 10.36 -8.35 -13.66
N TYR A 70 10.24 -7.04 -13.73
CA TYR A 70 10.98 -6.22 -14.68
C TYR A 70 12.28 -5.65 -14.12
N GLY A 71 12.68 -6.09 -12.93
CA GLY A 71 13.94 -5.69 -12.31
C GLY A 71 13.99 -4.26 -11.79
N SER A 72 12.84 -3.62 -11.62
CA SER A 72 12.77 -2.28 -11.07
C SER A 72 13.09 -2.29 -9.57
N GLU A 73 13.71 -1.20 -9.10
CA GLU A 73 13.93 -1.02 -7.67
C GLU A 73 12.59 -0.84 -6.96
N ILE A 74 12.46 -1.46 -5.80
CA ILE A 74 11.21 -1.45 -5.04
C ILE A 74 10.81 -0.03 -4.64
N GLU A 75 11.78 0.84 -4.38
CA GLU A 75 11.54 2.23 -4.01
C GLU A 75 10.81 3.00 -5.11
N LYS A 76 11.09 2.67 -6.37
CA LYS A 76 10.40 3.30 -7.50
C LYS A 76 8.95 2.85 -7.60
N ALA A 77 8.64 1.65 -7.15
CA ALA A 77 7.30 1.12 -7.16
C ALA A 77 6.42 1.67 -6.02
N ASP A 78 7.03 2.18 -4.96
CA ASP A 78 6.31 2.67 -3.78
C ASP A 78 5.28 3.75 -4.13
N SER A 79 5.69 4.76 -4.89
CA SER A 79 4.80 5.87 -5.27
C SER A 79 3.64 5.38 -6.13
N CYS A 80 3.94 4.51 -7.08
CA CYS A 80 2.93 3.94 -7.98
C CYS A 80 1.94 3.07 -7.21
N ALA A 81 2.43 2.20 -6.34
CA ALA A 81 1.60 1.32 -5.54
C ALA A 81 0.69 2.12 -4.60
N SER A 82 1.23 3.15 -3.96
CA SER A 82 0.47 4.02 -3.07
C SER A 82 -0.60 4.80 -3.82
N ALA A 83 -0.26 5.35 -4.99
CA ALA A 83 -1.21 6.10 -5.81
C ALA A 83 -2.38 5.22 -6.28
N ILE A 84 -2.08 4.02 -6.72
CA ILE A 84 -3.10 3.06 -7.17
C ILE A 84 -4.04 2.70 -6.02
N GLU A 85 -3.52 2.48 -4.82
CA GLU A 85 -4.34 2.16 -3.67
C GLU A 85 -5.21 3.34 -3.25
N LEU A 86 -4.68 4.56 -3.27
CA LEU A 86 -5.45 5.76 -2.93
C LEU A 86 -6.62 5.95 -3.91
N ILE A 87 -6.39 5.75 -5.20
CA ILE A 87 -7.43 5.83 -6.22
C ILE A 87 -8.51 4.77 -5.95
N HIS A 88 -8.10 3.56 -5.61
CA HIS A 88 -9.01 2.47 -5.29
C HIS A 88 -9.88 2.81 -4.08
N ILE A 89 -9.27 3.27 -3.01
CA ILE A 89 -9.98 3.64 -1.78
C ILE A 89 -10.95 4.78 -2.05
N TYR A 90 -10.52 5.79 -2.80
CA TYR A 90 -11.37 6.91 -3.17
C TYR A 90 -12.61 6.44 -3.94
N SER A 91 -12.45 5.46 -4.82
CA SER A 91 -13.56 4.96 -5.62
C SER A 91 -14.59 4.16 -4.80
N LEU A 92 -14.21 3.70 -3.60
CA LEU A 92 -15.10 2.96 -2.70
C LEU A 92 -15.90 3.89 -1.78
N ILE A 93 -15.51 5.13 -1.68
CA ILE A 93 -16.20 6.13 -0.87
C ILE A 93 -17.27 6.82 -1.70
#